data_c74599b1793db4aef457221f794f1da3
#
_entry.id   c74599b1793db4aef457221f794f1da3
#
_cell.length_a   1.000
_cell.length_b   1.000
_cell.length_c   1.000
_cell.angle_alpha   90.00
_cell.angle_beta   90.00
_cell.angle_gamma   90.00
#
_symmetry.space_group_name_H-M   'P 1'
#
loop_
_entity.id
_entity.type
_entity.pdbx_description
1 polymer ?
#
loop_
_entity_poly.entity_id
_entity_poly.type
_entity_poly.pdbx_seq_one_letter_code
_entity_poly.pdbx_strand_id
1 'polypeptide(L)'
;MLFFRRLARNQRILVSKERILFPTFNTQIRSRRMPLMTPLFPALEPYASATFFSAEGYRIFYECSGNAQSPTVLFIHGGPGSGASARHRRYFNPGKWNIVLFDQRGCGRSTPLFELETNTLTAQIDDMERLREELGLERWTLFGPSWGSTLALAYAQAYPERLDTLVVEGVLLGEREEIDW
;
A
#
# COMPACT_ATOMS: atom_id res chain seq x y z
N MET A 1 16.75 -15.57 0.59
CA MET A 1 16.57 -15.92 -0.82
C MET A 1 15.41 -16.91 -1.08
N LEU A 2 14.44 -16.99 -0.20
CA LEU A 2 13.25 -17.88 -0.31
C LEU A 2 11.90 -17.12 -0.41
N PHE A 3 11.93 -15.79 -0.48
CA PHE A 3 10.75 -14.93 -0.29
C PHE A 3 9.78 -14.84 -1.47
N PHE A 4 10.19 -15.12 -2.70
CA PHE A 4 9.36 -14.84 -3.90
C PHE A 4 8.67 -16.04 -4.55
N ARG A 5 8.67 -17.22 -3.93
CA ARG A 5 8.13 -18.45 -4.56
C ARG A 5 6.59 -18.56 -4.63
N ARG A 6 5.83 -17.63 -4.07
CA ARG A 6 4.37 -17.79 -3.90
C ARG A 6 3.49 -16.79 -4.66
N LEU A 7 4.05 -15.84 -5.40
CA LEU A 7 3.23 -14.93 -6.22
C LEU A 7 2.63 -15.69 -7.41
N ALA A 8 1.31 -15.62 -7.55
CA ALA A 8 0.58 -16.34 -8.61
C ALA A 8 0.98 -15.86 -10.01
N ARG A 9 0.90 -16.73 -11.02
CA ARG A 9 1.44 -16.56 -12.39
C ARG A 9 0.94 -15.36 -13.19
N ASN A 10 -0.03 -14.58 -12.72
CA ASN A 10 -0.67 -13.49 -13.46
C ASN A 10 -0.62 -12.11 -12.77
N GLN A 11 0.20 -11.94 -11.73
CA GLN A 11 0.28 -10.65 -11.02
C GLN A 11 1.36 -9.74 -11.63
N ARG A 12 1.04 -8.44 -11.74
CA ARG A 12 1.95 -7.41 -12.24
C ARG A 12 2.63 -6.70 -11.08
N ILE A 13 3.95 -6.81 -11.00
CA ILE A 13 4.77 -6.06 -10.04
C ILE A 13 5.45 -4.93 -10.81
N LEU A 14 5.20 -3.68 -10.39
CA LEU A 14 5.83 -2.50 -10.95
C LEU A 14 6.77 -1.91 -9.89
N VAL A 15 8.06 -1.91 -10.17
CA VAL A 15 9.08 -1.32 -9.30
C VAL A 15 9.61 -0.06 -9.98
N SER A 16 9.54 1.09 -9.31
CA SER A 16 10.15 2.33 -9.77
C SER A 16 11.46 2.58 -9.03
N LYS A 17 12.55 2.56 -9.81
CA LYS A 17 13.97 2.82 -9.54
C LYS A 17 14.87 1.68 -9.02
N GLU A 18 15.85 1.46 -9.88
CA GLU A 18 17.22 0.96 -9.82
C GLU A 18 17.51 -0.33 -9.03
N ARG A 19 17.87 -1.36 -9.87
CA ARG A 19 18.62 -2.58 -9.57
C ARG A 19 18.11 -3.46 -8.44
N ILE A 20 17.10 -4.26 -8.74
CA ILE A 20 17.00 -5.58 -8.14
C ILE A 20 17.25 -6.59 -9.27
N LEU A 21 18.43 -7.19 -9.29
CA LEU A 21 18.77 -8.31 -10.15
C LEU A 21 18.15 -9.58 -9.58
N PHE A 22 17.04 -10.03 -10.17
CA PHE A 22 16.48 -11.34 -9.89
C PHE A 22 16.94 -12.32 -10.97
N PRO A 23 17.68 -13.40 -10.62
CA PRO A 23 17.91 -14.49 -11.54
C PRO A 23 16.63 -15.34 -11.66
N THR A 24 16.15 -15.47 -12.89
CA THR A 24 15.16 -16.44 -13.35
C THR A 24 13.71 -16.29 -12.86
N PHE A 25 13.06 -15.18 -13.22
CA PHE A 25 11.60 -15.14 -13.36
C PHE A 25 11.25 -14.46 -14.68
N ASN A 26 10.40 -15.11 -15.48
CA ASN A 26 9.84 -14.52 -16.70
C ASN A 26 8.74 -13.49 -16.34
N THR A 27 9.08 -12.58 -15.45
CA THR A 27 8.26 -11.45 -15.05
C THR A 27 8.77 -10.27 -15.84
N GLN A 28 7.97 -9.74 -16.76
CA GLN A 28 8.33 -8.54 -17.50
C GLN A 28 8.39 -7.34 -16.54
N ILE A 29 9.57 -7.08 -15.99
CA ILE A 29 9.86 -5.84 -15.27
C ILE A 29 9.96 -4.74 -16.32
N ARG A 30 8.91 -3.96 -16.50
CA ARG A 30 8.95 -2.76 -17.34
C ARG A 30 9.45 -1.58 -16.50
N SER A 31 10.77 -1.35 -16.51
CA SER A 31 11.34 -0.07 -16.10
C SER A 31 10.91 0.98 -17.14
N ARG A 32 9.89 1.77 -16.82
CA ARG A 32 9.63 3.03 -17.53
C ARG A 32 10.38 4.13 -16.81
N ARG A 33 11.28 4.85 -17.50
CA ARG A 33 11.69 6.19 -17.07
C ARG A 33 10.43 7.03 -16.98
N MET A 34 9.94 7.25 -15.76
CA MET A 34 8.89 8.24 -15.54
C MET A 34 9.50 9.63 -15.78
N PRO A 35 8.80 10.54 -16.47
CA PRO A 35 9.24 11.92 -16.55
C PRO A 35 9.37 12.48 -15.13
N LEU A 36 10.38 13.30 -14.90
CA LEU A 36 10.84 13.80 -13.61
C LEU A 36 9.77 14.51 -12.76
N MET A 37 8.62 14.86 -13.33
CA MET A 37 7.43 15.38 -12.61
C MET A 37 6.18 15.13 -13.46
N THR A 38 5.46 14.06 -13.18
CA THR A 38 4.08 13.98 -13.63
C THR A 38 3.23 14.92 -12.78
N PRO A 39 2.49 15.87 -13.38
CA PRO A 39 1.63 16.75 -12.59
C PRO A 39 0.59 15.91 -11.84
N LEU A 40 0.35 16.27 -10.58
CA LEU A 40 -0.69 15.64 -9.78
C LEU A 40 -2.06 15.91 -10.40
N PHE A 41 -2.98 14.96 -10.27
CA PHE A 41 -4.37 15.17 -10.63
C PHE A 41 -4.98 16.32 -9.79
N PRO A 42 -6.07 16.94 -10.23
CA PRO A 42 -6.75 17.98 -9.48
C PRO A 42 -7.08 17.53 -8.05
N ALA A 43 -7.21 18.47 -7.13
CA ALA A 43 -7.67 18.19 -5.78
C ALA A 43 -9.08 17.60 -5.83
N LEU A 44 -9.33 16.63 -4.95
CA LEU A 44 -10.63 15.99 -4.82
C LEU A 44 -10.90 15.66 -3.34
N GLU A 45 -12.18 15.68 -2.98
CA GLU A 45 -12.63 15.30 -1.64
C GLU A 45 -13.02 13.81 -1.61
N PRO A 46 -12.94 13.14 -0.45
CA PRO A 46 -13.45 11.81 -0.31
C PRO A 46 -14.97 11.79 -0.42
N TYR A 47 -15.52 10.78 -1.08
CA TYR A 47 -16.95 10.54 -1.07
C TYR A 47 -17.41 9.76 0.17
N ALA A 48 -16.49 9.11 0.86
CA ALA A 48 -16.71 8.40 2.12
C ALA A 48 -15.47 8.45 3.00
N SER A 49 -15.69 8.48 4.32
CA SER A 49 -14.67 8.26 5.32
C SER A 49 -15.27 7.55 6.53
N ALA A 50 -14.52 6.61 7.10
CA ALA A 50 -14.98 5.83 8.23
C ALA A 50 -13.81 5.32 9.07
N THR A 51 -14.12 4.53 10.08
CA THR A 51 -13.15 3.80 10.88
C THR A 51 -13.65 2.38 11.12
N PHE A 52 -12.73 1.44 11.22
CA PHE A 52 -13.00 0.08 11.67
C PHE A 52 -12.10 -0.26 12.87
N PHE A 53 -12.39 -1.36 13.59
CA PHE A 53 -11.57 -1.81 14.69
C PHE A 53 -10.66 -2.96 14.27
N SER A 54 -9.36 -2.82 14.60
CA SER A 54 -8.41 -3.93 14.52
C SER A 54 -8.75 -5.03 15.55
N ALA A 55 -8.04 -6.17 15.48
CA ALA A 55 -8.20 -7.24 16.46
C ALA A 55 -7.80 -6.80 17.87
N GLU A 56 -6.79 -5.92 17.98
CA GLU A 56 -6.27 -5.40 19.25
C GLU A 56 -6.99 -4.12 19.72
N GLY A 57 -8.07 -3.73 19.03
CA GLY A 57 -8.91 -2.61 19.44
C GLY A 57 -8.46 -1.23 18.94
N TYR A 58 -7.49 -1.14 18.03
CA TYR A 58 -7.21 0.13 17.36
C TYR A 58 -8.39 0.54 16.49
N ARG A 59 -8.72 1.81 16.52
CA ARG A 59 -9.65 2.42 15.57
C ARG A 59 -8.87 2.95 14.38
N ILE A 60 -8.94 2.22 13.28
CA ILE A 60 -8.20 2.51 12.04
C ILE A 60 -9.06 3.40 11.14
N PHE A 61 -8.53 4.56 10.78
CA PHE A 61 -9.20 5.52 9.89
C PHE A 61 -8.89 5.19 8.43
N TYR A 62 -9.93 5.30 7.58
CA TYR A 62 -9.78 5.27 6.12
C TYR A 62 -10.73 6.23 5.43
N GLU A 63 -10.42 6.56 4.18
CA GLU A 63 -11.25 7.36 3.30
C GLU A 63 -11.21 6.82 1.87
N CYS A 64 -12.31 7.01 1.15
CA CYS A 64 -12.47 6.60 -0.24
C CYS A 64 -12.76 7.82 -1.12
N SER A 65 -12.08 7.92 -2.25
CA SER A 65 -12.23 9.02 -3.21
C SER A 65 -12.15 8.53 -4.65
N GLY A 66 -12.47 9.38 -5.62
CA GLY A 66 -12.52 9.02 -7.04
C GLY A 66 -13.80 8.29 -7.43
N ASN A 67 -13.69 7.27 -8.28
CA ASN A 67 -14.85 6.54 -8.81
C ASN A 67 -15.05 5.21 -8.09
N ALA A 68 -16.09 5.12 -7.26
CA ALA A 68 -16.44 3.94 -6.47
C ALA A 68 -16.68 2.67 -7.31
N GLN A 69 -17.00 2.80 -8.61
CA GLN A 69 -17.26 1.68 -9.50
C GLN A 69 -16.01 1.21 -10.28
N SER A 70 -14.88 1.87 -10.08
CA SER A 70 -13.61 1.53 -10.72
C SER A 70 -12.80 0.55 -9.87
N PRO A 71 -11.79 -0.13 -10.45
CA PRO A 71 -10.84 -0.91 -9.67
C PRO A 71 -10.26 -0.13 -8.51
N THR A 72 -10.06 -0.79 -7.36
CA THR A 72 -9.58 -0.14 -6.14
C THR A 72 -8.06 -0.14 -6.07
N VAL A 73 -7.48 1.01 -5.69
CA VAL A 73 -6.10 1.15 -5.29
C VAL A 73 -6.01 1.57 -3.83
N LEU A 74 -5.29 0.80 -3.00
CA LEU A 74 -4.90 1.19 -1.65
C LEU A 74 -3.54 1.89 -1.72
N PHE A 75 -3.49 3.13 -1.25
CA PHE A 75 -2.24 3.83 -0.98
C PHE A 75 -1.77 3.54 0.45
N ILE A 76 -0.57 2.99 0.57
CA ILE A 76 0.05 2.62 1.84
C ILE A 76 1.14 3.65 2.13
N HIS A 77 0.89 4.56 3.09
CA HIS A 77 1.84 5.63 3.38
C HIS A 77 3.17 5.14 3.95
N GLY A 78 4.20 5.94 3.77
CA GLY A 78 5.54 5.70 4.30
C GLY A 78 5.73 6.17 5.74
N GLY A 79 6.94 6.46 6.08
CA GLY A 79 7.39 6.87 7.40
C GLY A 79 8.44 5.89 7.94
N PRO A 80 8.09 4.93 8.84
CA PRO A 80 6.77 4.60 9.40
C PRO A 80 6.09 5.75 10.14
N GLY A 81 4.75 5.72 10.19
CA GLY A 81 3.97 6.65 11.02
C GLY A 81 3.65 8.03 10.44
N SER A 82 3.87 8.27 9.12
CA SER A 82 3.60 9.60 8.53
C SER A 82 2.11 9.93 8.39
N GLY A 83 1.24 8.94 8.33
CA GLY A 83 -0.16 9.11 7.98
C GLY A 83 -0.40 9.43 6.50
N ALA A 84 -1.64 9.31 6.05
CA ALA A 84 -2.06 9.69 4.72
C ALA A 84 -2.55 11.16 4.69
N SER A 85 -2.43 11.81 3.53
CA SER A 85 -2.87 13.19 3.34
C SER A 85 -3.67 13.36 2.05
N ALA A 86 -4.44 14.44 1.94
CA ALA A 86 -5.21 14.78 0.75
C ALA A 86 -4.36 14.82 -0.55
N ARG A 87 -3.05 15.10 -0.44
CA ARG A 87 -2.14 15.08 -1.59
C ARG A 87 -2.05 13.70 -2.22
N HIS A 88 -2.10 12.63 -1.43
CA HIS A 88 -1.94 11.25 -1.93
C HIS A 88 -3.12 10.81 -2.80
N ARG A 89 -4.34 11.36 -2.62
CA ARG A 89 -5.47 11.13 -3.51
C ARG A 89 -5.13 11.53 -4.96
N ARG A 90 -4.30 12.56 -5.13
CA ARG A 90 -3.93 13.17 -6.40
C ARG A 90 -2.87 12.40 -7.19
N TYR A 91 -2.37 11.29 -6.67
CA TYR A 91 -1.44 10.41 -7.39
C TYR A 91 -2.15 9.54 -8.42
N PHE A 92 -3.46 9.39 -8.30
CA PHE A 92 -4.26 8.50 -9.12
C PHE A 92 -5.29 9.28 -9.93
N ASN A 93 -5.60 8.79 -11.14
CA ASN A 93 -6.68 9.35 -11.96
C ASN A 93 -8.04 9.03 -11.30
N PRO A 94 -8.78 10.04 -10.78
CA PRO A 94 -10.02 9.80 -10.05
C PRO A 94 -11.15 9.23 -10.92
N GLY A 95 -11.08 9.38 -12.25
CA GLY A 95 -12.05 8.77 -13.17
C GLY A 95 -11.77 7.29 -13.48
N LYS A 96 -10.60 6.77 -13.07
CA LYS A 96 -10.18 5.39 -13.36
C LYS A 96 -9.96 4.53 -12.13
N TRP A 97 -9.96 5.14 -10.93
CA TRP A 97 -9.66 4.45 -9.69
C TRP A 97 -10.65 4.80 -8.59
N ASN A 98 -11.04 3.79 -7.84
CA ASN A 98 -11.50 3.95 -6.47
C ASN A 98 -10.25 4.04 -5.58
N ILE A 99 -10.00 5.21 -4.99
CA ILE A 99 -8.75 5.53 -4.29
C ILE A 99 -9.02 5.42 -2.79
N VAL A 100 -8.38 4.45 -2.15
CA VAL A 100 -8.47 4.26 -0.70
C VAL A 100 -7.18 4.74 -0.06
N LEU A 101 -7.29 5.64 0.90
CA LEU A 101 -6.23 6.03 1.82
C LEU A 101 -6.61 5.54 3.22
N PHE A 102 -5.64 5.04 3.97
CA PHE A 102 -5.84 4.72 5.39
C PHE A 102 -4.65 5.22 6.20
N ASP A 103 -4.87 5.48 7.46
CA ASP A 103 -3.81 5.77 8.41
C ASP A 103 -3.50 4.48 9.17
N GLN A 104 -2.25 4.01 9.09
CA GLN A 104 -1.81 2.80 9.78
C GLN A 104 -2.03 2.94 11.28
N ARG A 105 -2.09 1.83 12.02
CA ARG A 105 -2.23 1.86 13.48
C ARG A 105 -1.18 2.75 14.14
N GLY A 106 -1.55 3.44 15.18
CA GLY A 106 -0.66 4.29 15.96
C GLY A 106 -0.31 5.65 15.34
N CYS A 107 -0.90 6.03 14.18
CA CYS A 107 -0.56 7.29 13.52
C CYS A 107 -1.76 7.97 12.83
N GLY A 108 -1.54 9.22 12.43
CA GLY A 108 -2.51 10.01 11.68
C GLY A 108 -3.82 10.20 12.45
N ARG A 109 -4.94 9.76 11.84
CA ARG A 109 -6.28 9.81 12.40
C ARG A 109 -6.70 8.49 13.07
N SER A 110 -5.84 7.46 13.01
CA SER A 110 -6.02 6.19 13.72
C SER A 110 -5.64 6.32 15.19
N THR A 111 -6.35 5.62 16.08
CA THR A 111 -6.13 5.70 17.53
C THR A 111 -6.10 4.33 18.18
N PRO A 112 -5.35 4.15 19.32
CA PRO A 112 -4.56 5.16 20.02
C PRO A 112 -3.33 5.60 19.23
N LEU A 113 -2.86 6.83 19.44
CA LEU A 113 -1.64 7.35 18.83
C LEU A 113 -0.41 6.84 19.57
N PHE A 114 0.68 6.58 18.80
CA PHE A 114 2.01 6.24 19.32
C PHE A 114 2.07 4.97 20.19
N GLU A 115 1.03 4.14 20.14
CA GLU A 115 1.05 2.81 20.78
C GLU A 115 1.90 1.87 19.92
N LEU A 116 2.91 1.24 20.52
CA LEU A 116 3.87 0.38 19.84
C LEU A 116 3.82 -1.09 20.24
N GLU A 117 3.24 -1.42 21.37
CA GLU A 117 3.28 -2.78 21.93
C GLU A 117 2.74 -3.84 20.97
N THR A 118 1.63 -3.53 20.31
CA THR A 118 0.99 -4.42 19.33
C THR A 118 1.13 -3.94 17.88
N ASN A 119 1.99 -2.93 17.63
CA ASN A 119 2.21 -2.39 16.30
C ASN A 119 3.27 -3.19 15.54
N THR A 120 2.98 -4.45 15.28
CA THR A 120 3.85 -5.37 14.54
C THR A 120 3.55 -5.34 13.04
N LEU A 121 4.50 -5.83 12.23
CA LEU A 121 4.32 -5.98 10.78
C LEU A 121 3.09 -6.85 10.47
N THR A 122 2.95 -7.99 11.15
CA THR A 122 1.81 -8.91 10.97
C THR A 122 0.50 -8.21 11.27
N ALA A 123 0.41 -7.50 12.39
CA ALA A 123 -0.80 -6.80 12.78
C ALA A 123 -1.19 -5.69 11.79
N GLN A 124 -0.22 -5.00 11.17
CA GLN A 124 -0.50 -4.01 10.11
C GLN A 124 -1.00 -4.68 8.81
N ILE A 125 -0.50 -5.86 8.48
CA ILE A 125 -0.99 -6.66 7.34
C ILE A 125 -2.42 -7.12 7.59
N ASP A 126 -2.73 -7.56 8.81
CA ASP A 126 -4.07 -7.98 9.21
C ASP A 126 -5.06 -6.81 9.18
N ASP A 127 -4.62 -5.59 9.55
CA ASP A 127 -5.44 -4.38 9.39
C ASP A 127 -5.77 -4.10 7.93
N MET A 128 -4.81 -4.29 7.03
CA MET A 128 -5.05 -4.12 5.60
C MET A 128 -6.06 -5.15 5.08
N GLU A 129 -5.94 -6.42 5.47
CA GLU A 129 -6.91 -7.45 5.06
C GLU A 129 -8.31 -7.15 5.62
N ARG A 130 -8.43 -6.73 6.88
CA ARG A 130 -9.71 -6.28 7.46
C ARG A 130 -10.30 -5.09 6.71
N LEU A 131 -9.47 -4.11 6.32
CA LEU A 131 -9.94 -2.98 5.50
C LEU A 131 -10.47 -3.45 4.16
N ARG A 132 -9.80 -4.40 3.50
CA ARG A 132 -10.28 -4.98 2.24
C ARG A 132 -11.66 -5.64 2.42
N GLU A 133 -11.84 -6.40 3.51
CA GLU A 133 -13.11 -7.06 3.85
C GLU A 133 -14.21 -6.04 4.21
N GLU A 134 -13.89 -5.01 4.99
CA GLU A 134 -14.80 -3.91 5.34
C GLU A 134 -15.33 -3.20 4.08
N LEU A 135 -14.48 -3.06 3.06
CA LEU A 135 -14.85 -2.48 1.78
C LEU A 135 -15.55 -3.46 0.82
N GLY A 136 -15.72 -4.73 1.21
CA GLY A 136 -16.35 -5.77 0.40
C GLY A 136 -15.57 -6.11 -0.88
N LEU A 137 -14.26 -5.91 -0.89
CA LEU A 137 -13.42 -6.12 -2.07
C LEU A 137 -12.92 -7.56 -2.13
N GLU A 138 -13.00 -8.19 -3.29
CA GLU A 138 -12.34 -9.48 -3.52
C GLU A 138 -10.83 -9.29 -3.70
N ARG A 139 -10.45 -8.28 -4.47
CA ARG A 139 -9.06 -7.96 -4.82
C ARG A 139 -8.86 -6.45 -4.92
N TRP A 140 -7.61 -6.01 -4.84
CA TRP A 140 -7.22 -4.63 -5.02
C TRP A 140 -5.81 -4.46 -5.57
N THR A 141 -5.47 -3.24 -5.98
CA THR A 141 -4.11 -2.82 -6.30
C THR A 141 -3.49 -2.16 -5.08
N LEU A 142 -2.24 -2.50 -4.75
CA LEU A 142 -1.48 -1.83 -3.71
C LEU A 142 -0.46 -0.87 -4.31
N PHE A 143 -0.37 0.31 -3.73
CA PHE A 143 0.67 1.29 -4.02
C PHE A 143 1.37 1.69 -2.71
N GLY A 144 2.65 1.28 -2.56
CA GLY A 144 3.43 1.48 -1.35
C GLY A 144 4.77 2.17 -1.62
N PRO A 145 4.94 3.46 -1.25
CA PRO A 145 6.24 4.13 -1.26
C PRO A 145 6.98 3.96 0.07
N SER A 146 8.31 3.86 0.05
CA SER A 146 9.18 3.80 1.24
C SER A 146 8.73 2.67 2.19
N TRP A 147 8.50 2.94 3.49
CA TRP A 147 7.93 1.97 4.44
C TRP A 147 6.66 1.28 3.92
N GLY A 148 5.82 2.00 3.18
CA GLY A 148 4.66 1.41 2.52
C GLY A 148 5.00 0.30 1.54
N SER A 149 6.23 0.28 0.98
CA SER A 149 6.69 -0.81 0.12
C SER A 149 6.95 -2.10 0.91
N THR A 150 7.47 -1.98 2.14
CA THR A 150 7.67 -3.11 3.06
C THR A 150 6.32 -3.77 3.38
N LEU A 151 5.32 -2.96 3.77
CA LEU A 151 3.98 -3.45 4.06
C LEU A 151 3.30 -4.07 2.82
N ALA A 152 3.42 -3.42 1.67
CA ALA A 152 2.83 -3.91 0.42
C ALA A 152 3.44 -5.25 0.00
N LEU A 153 4.76 -5.42 0.13
CA LEU A 153 5.47 -6.67 -0.16
C LEU A 153 5.10 -7.77 0.83
N ALA A 154 5.01 -7.45 2.11
CA ALA A 154 4.63 -8.41 3.15
C ALA A 154 3.17 -8.87 2.98
N TYR A 155 2.25 -7.94 2.68
CA TYR A 155 0.86 -8.28 2.36
C TYR A 155 0.77 -9.18 1.11
N ALA A 156 1.53 -8.85 0.06
CA ALA A 156 1.57 -9.65 -1.16
C ALA A 156 2.04 -11.09 -0.95
N GLN A 157 2.84 -11.32 0.08
CA GLN A 157 3.29 -12.67 0.45
C GLN A 157 2.24 -13.41 1.28
N ALA A 158 1.54 -12.70 2.17
CA ALA A 158 0.51 -13.28 3.03
C ALA A 158 -0.77 -13.58 2.24
N TYR A 159 -1.19 -12.68 1.35
CA TYR A 159 -2.46 -12.71 0.62
C TYR A 159 -2.29 -12.51 -0.90
N PRO A 160 -1.49 -13.35 -1.58
CA PRO A 160 -1.20 -13.17 -3.01
C PRO A 160 -2.45 -13.20 -3.90
N GLU A 161 -3.48 -13.97 -3.51
CA GLU A 161 -4.74 -14.08 -4.26
C GLU A 161 -5.61 -12.81 -4.17
N ARG A 162 -5.34 -11.91 -3.21
CA ARG A 162 -6.08 -10.65 -3.00
C ARG A 162 -5.54 -9.50 -3.84
N LEU A 163 -4.54 -9.74 -4.67
CA LEU A 163 -3.88 -8.70 -5.46
C LEU A 163 -4.21 -8.79 -6.95
N ASP A 164 -4.54 -7.63 -7.53
CA ASP A 164 -4.52 -7.43 -8.98
C ASP A 164 -3.15 -6.93 -9.44
N THR A 165 -2.59 -5.96 -8.74
CA THR A 165 -1.30 -5.34 -9.06
C THR A 165 -0.61 -4.86 -7.79
N LEU A 166 0.71 -4.96 -7.76
CA LEU A 166 1.56 -4.39 -6.73
C LEU A 166 2.47 -3.34 -7.36
N VAL A 167 2.43 -2.11 -6.82
CA VAL A 167 3.30 -1.00 -7.19
C VAL A 167 4.09 -0.57 -5.96
N VAL A 168 5.41 -0.59 -6.05
CA VAL A 168 6.31 -0.17 -4.97
C VAL A 168 7.29 0.88 -5.49
N GLU A 169 7.56 1.88 -4.66
CA GLU A 169 8.49 2.97 -4.96
C GLU A 169 9.43 3.21 -3.78
N GLY A 170 10.75 3.43 -4.07
CA GLY A 170 11.73 3.60 -2.99
C GLY A 170 11.70 2.43 -2.03
N VAL A 171 11.93 1.23 -2.57
CA VAL A 171 11.76 -0.03 -1.84
C VAL A 171 12.64 -0.04 -0.61
N LEU A 172 12.02 -0.28 0.55
CA LEU A 172 12.66 -0.51 1.84
C LEU A 172 12.38 -1.97 2.22
N LEU A 173 13.42 -2.78 2.33
CA LEU A 173 13.31 -4.19 2.72
C LEU A 173 13.48 -4.39 4.23
N GLY A 174 13.96 -3.34 4.94
CA GLY A 174 14.25 -3.39 6.37
C GLY A 174 15.50 -4.21 6.69
N GLU A 175 16.40 -4.34 5.71
CA GLU A 175 17.68 -4.99 5.93
C GLU A 175 18.59 -4.11 6.81
N ARG A 176 19.47 -4.76 7.58
CA ARG A 176 20.33 -4.03 8.54
C ARG A 176 21.19 -2.98 7.85
N GLU A 177 21.66 -3.26 6.65
CA GLU A 177 22.45 -2.36 5.81
C GLU A 177 21.67 -1.09 5.36
N GLU A 178 20.33 -1.16 5.29
CA GLU A 178 19.47 -0.03 4.99
C GLU A 178 19.16 0.83 6.23
N ILE A 179 19.42 0.31 7.42
CA ILE A 179 19.11 0.97 8.71
C ILE A 179 20.38 1.61 9.30
N ASP A 180 21.54 1.02 9.06
CA ASP A 180 22.82 1.40 9.68
C ASP A 180 23.62 2.46 8.90
N TRP A 181 23.07 3.07 7.80
CA TRP A 181 23.74 4.11 6.99
C TRP A 181 23.40 5.53 7.37
#